data_f32d01508992b6d1df880cc3a41c6344
#
_entry.id   f32d01508992b6d1df880cc3a41c6344
#
_cell.length_a   1.000
_cell.length_b   1.000
_cell.length_c   1.000
_cell.angle_alpha   90.00
_cell.angle_beta   90.00
_cell.angle_gamma   90.00
#
_symmetry.space_group_name_H-M   'P 1'
#
loop_
_entity.id
_entity.type
_entity.pdbx_description
1 polymer ?
#
loop_
_entity_poly.entity_id
_entity_poly.type
_entity_poly.pdbx_seq_one_letter_code
_entity_poly.pdbx_strand_id
1 'polypeptide(L)'
;MADYQRILSYLYRYEKSEKKECLGFIKAEQKSAILKLTIQINDERLLHGMELKLCFYEKQGEHWRVRKLDSIITEENKEEFHQMYSKEQLPEGFDIKKQSGVVLYYQEEYYYGS
;
A
#
# COMPACT_ATOMS: atom_id res chain seq x y z
N MET A 1 10.77 25.51 -5.45
CA MET A 1 11.31 24.14 -5.53
C MET A 1 10.19 23.13 -5.31
N ALA A 2 10.04 22.17 -6.21
CA ALA A 2 8.99 21.17 -6.08
C ALA A 2 9.34 20.19 -4.96
N ASP A 3 8.39 19.95 -4.06
CA ASP A 3 8.54 18.95 -3.02
C ASP A 3 8.29 17.58 -3.64
N TYR A 4 9.36 16.87 -3.90
CA TYR A 4 9.30 15.53 -4.44
C TYR A 4 9.76 14.52 -3.40
N GLN A 5 8.90 13.54 -3.12
CA GLN A 5 9.21 12.46 -2.21
C GLN A 5 8.96 11.14 -2.92
N ARG A 6 9.88 10.20 -2.76
CA ARG A 6 9.75 8.87 -3.34
C ARG A 6 10.08 7.82 -2.31
N ILE A 7 9.21 6.83 -2.18
CA ILE A 7 9.41 5.70 -1.29
C ILE A 7 9.23 4.42 -2.12
N LEU A 8 10.15 3.50 -1.97
CA LEU A 8 10.04 2.17 -2.54
C LEU A 8 10.12 1.15 -1.41
N SER A 9 9.11 0.29 -1.32
CA SER A 9 9.06 -0.74 -0.30
C SER A 9 8.70 -2.07 -0.92
N TYR A 10 9.35 -3.14 -0.50
CA TYR A 10 9.02 -4.47 -0.97
C TYR A 10 7.83 -5.01 -0.19
N LEU A 11 6.98 -5.75 -0.87
CA LEU A 11 5.78 -6.34 -0.29
C LEU A 11 6.00 -7.82 -0.04
N TYR A 12 5.80 -8.23 1.20
CA TYR A 12 5.89 -9.62 1.63
C TYR A 12 4.50 -10.14 1.91
N ARG A 13 4.28 -11.39 1.60
CA ARG A 13 3.03 -12.05 1.98
C ARG A 13 3.08 -12.39 3.46
N TYR A 14 2.00 -12.09 4.15
CA TYR A 14 1.82 -12.46 5.57
C TYR A 14 0.61 -13.36 5.69
N GLU A 15 0.77 -14.40 6.46
CA GLU A 15 -0.28 -15.36 6.75
C GLU A 15 -0.27 -15.62 8.25
N LYS A 16 -1.37 -15.26 8.92
CA LYS A 16 -1.51 -15.38 10.37
C LYS A 16 -0.34 -14.74 11.13
N SER A 17 0.03 -13.54 10.71
CA SER A 17 1.13 -12.73 11.26
C SER A 17 2.53 -13.30 10.98
N GLU A 18 2.63 -14.36 10.20
CA GLU A 18 3.90 -14.94 9.82
C GLU A 18 4.34 -14.38 8.46
N LYS A 19 5.55 -13.84 8.41
CA LYS A 19 6.12 -13.29 7.19
C LYS A 19 6.57 -14.41 6.26
N LYS A 20 6.09 -14.36 5.03
CA LYS A 20 6.40 -15.33 4.00
C LYS A 20 7.31 -14.71 2.93
N GLU A 21 7.15 -15.09 1.68
CA GLU A 21 8.00 -14.63 0.59
C GLU A 21 7.69 -13.22 0.12
N CYS A 22 8.68 -12.58 -0.50
CA CYS A 22 8.51 -11.29 -1.16
C CYS A 22 7.85 -11.51 -2.52
N LEU A 23 6.71 -10.88 -2.74
CA LEU A 23 5.90 -11.06 -3.95
C LEU A 23 5.69 -9.79 -4.75
N GLY A 24 6.30 -8.69 -4.35
CA GLY A 24 6.13 -7.48 -5.10
C GLY A 24 6.73 -6.26 -4.42
N PHE A 25 6.25 -5.10 -4.84
CA PHE A 25 6.69 -3.83 -4.27
C PHE A 25 5.61 -2.77 -4.41
N ILE A 26 5.75 -1.72 -3.64
CA ILE A 26 4.99 -0.50 -3.78
C ILE A 26 5.96 0.66 -3.94
N LYS A 27 5.70 1.49 -4.93
CA LYS A 27 6.42 2.74 -5.14
C LYS A 27 5.44 3.88 -4.93
N ALA A 28 5.76 4.77 -4.02
CA ALA A 28 4.94 5.94 -3.73
C ALA A 28 5.74 7.18 -4.11
N GLU A 29 5.16 8.02 -4.96
CA GLU A 29 5.77 9.27 -5.39
C GLU A 29 4.82 10.42 -5.08
N GLN A 30 5.28 11.37 -4.32
CA GLN A 30 4.51 12.57 -4.02
C GLN A 30 5.22 13.78 -4.59
N LYS A 31 4.52 14.52 -5.43
CA LYS A 31 4.99 15.77 -6.02
C LYS A 31 3.88 16.80 -5.92
N SER A 32 4.18 17.92 -5.27
CA SER A 32 3.17 18.96 -5.00
C SER A 32 1.98 18.34 -4.25
N ALA A 33 0.77 18.44 -4.78
CA ALA A 33 -0.44 17.95 -4.12
C ALA A 33 -0.91 16.61 -4.65
N ILE A 34 -0.07 15.88 -5.40
CA ILE A 34 -0.45 14.62 -6.04
C ILE A 34 0.39 13.48 -5.48
N LEU A 35 -0.27 12.42 -5.05
CA LEU A 35 0.37 11.17 -4.65
C LEU A 35 0.10 10.11 -5.72
N LYS A 36 1.16 9.53 -6.27
CA LYS A 36 1.11 8.45 -7.24
C LYS A 36 1.60 7.17 -6.61
N LEU A 37 0.81 6.12 -6.73
CA LEU A 37 1.19 4.80 -6.25
C LEU A 37 1.31 3.83 -7.40
N THR A 38 2.41 3.08 -7.41
CA THR A 38 2.59 1.93 -8.30
C THR A 38 2.72 0.72 -7.40
N ILE A 39 1.84 -0.26 -7.58
CA ILE A 39 1.82 -1.46 -6.76
C ILE A 39 1.97 -2.65 -7.69
N GLN A 40 2.96 -3.49 -7.42
CA GLN A 40 3.13 -4.74 -8.16
C GLN A 40 3.02 -5.90 -7.19
N ILE A 41 2.15 -6.87 -7.52
CA ILE A 41 1.96 -8.09 -6.72
C ILE A 41 1.98 -9.27 -7.66
N ASN A 42 2.94 -10.17 -7.45
CA ASN A 42 3.16 -11.34 -8.28
C ASN A 42 2.77 -12.58 -7.48
N ASP A 43 1.48 -12.79 -7.30
CA ASP A 43 0.97 -13.90 -6.50
C ASP A 43 -0.11 -14.65 -7.28
N GLU A 44 0.16 -15.91 -7.62
CA GLU A 44 -0.77 -16.77 -8.35
C GLU A 44 -2.05 -17.07 -7.58
N ARG A 45 -2.02 -16.84 -6.26
CA ARG A 45 -3.19 -17.05 -5.39
C ARG A 45 -4.17 -15.90 -5.43
N LEU A 46 -3.79 -14.76 -6.01
CA LEU A 46 -4.70 -13.64 -6.19
C LEU A 46 -5.74 -13.96 -7.24
N LEU A 47 -6.97 -14.00 -6.82
CA LEU A 47 -8.10 -14.27 -7.71
C LEU A 47 -8.65 -12.98 -8.31
N HIS A 48 -9.35 -13.11 -9.42
CA HIS A 48 -10.07 -12.00 -10.03
C HIS A 48 -11.20 -11.51 -9.10
N GLY A 49 -11.32 -10.19 -8.97
CA GLY A 49 -12.40 -9.58 -8.21
C GLY A 49 -12.20 -9.54 -6.71
N MET A 50 -11.01 -9.82 -6.21
CA MET A 50 -10.72 -9.68 -4.80
C MET A 50 -10.52 -8.21 -4.44
N GLU A 51 -11.06 -7.81 -3.28
CA GLU A 51 -10.84 -6.46 -2.77
C GLU A 51 -9.58 -6.45 -1.89
N LEU A 52 -8.64 -5.60 -2.25
CA LEU A 52 -7.45 -5.34 -1.44
C LEU A 52 -7.63 -3.99 -0.77
N LYS A 53 -7.67 -3.98 0.55
CA LYS A 53 -7.77 -2.73 1.31
C LYS A 53 -6.38 -2.16 1.49
N LEU A 54 -6.14 -1.02 0.86
CA LEU A 54 -4.85 -0.33 0.90
C LEU A 54 -4.79 0.55 2.14
N CYS A 55 -3.86 0.25 3.04
CA CYS A 55 -3.68 0.98 4.28
C CYS A 55 -2.22 1.39 4.44
N PHE A 56 -2.01 2.59 4.97
CA PHE A 56 -0.69 3.03 5.41
C PHE A 56 -0.64 3.00 6.93
N TYR A 57 0.53 2.77 7.48
CA TYR A 57 0.68 2.79 8.93
C TYR A 57 1.86 3.65 9.36
N GLU A 58 1.69 4.26 10.53
CA GLU A 58 2.74 5.00 11.22
C GLU A 58 3.03 4.30 12.54
N LYS A 59 4.29 4.06 12.81
CA LYS A 59 4.71 3.52 14.09
C LYS A 59 5.09 4.68 15.00
N GLN A 60 4.40 4.81 16.13
CA GLN A 60 4.66 5.84 17.13
C GLN A 60 4.98 5.17 18.45
N GLY A 61 6.28 4.93 18.73
CA GLY A 61 6.69 4.17 19.90
C GLY A 61 6.19 2.74 19.81
N GLU A 62 5.35 2.34 20.75
CA GLU A 62 4.73 1.02 20.78
C GLU A 62 3.36 0.98 20.10
N HIS A 63 2.89 2.12 19.62
CA HIS A 63 1.59 2.24 18.99
C HIS A 63 1.70 2.29 17.48
N TRP A 64 0.70 1.72 16.83
CA TRP A 64 0.59 1.71 15.37
C TRP A 64 -0.67 2.47 14.98
N ARG A 65 -0.52 3.43 14.09
CA ARG A 65 -1.65 4.15 13.54
C ARG A 65 -1.85 3.70 12.11
N VAL A 66 -2.98 3.05 11.86
CA VAL A 66 -3.30 2.52 10.53
C VAL A 66 -4.42 3.36 9.92
N ARG A 67 -4.22 3.78 8.68
CA ARG A 67 -5.23 4.55 7.94
C ARG A 67 -5.52 3.88 6.62
N LYS A 68 -6.78 3.58 6.36
CA LYS A 68 -7.22 3.06 5.07
C LYS A 68 -7.24 4.21 4.07
N LEU A 69 -6.57 4.02 2.93
CA LEU A 69 -6.54 5.00 1.86
C LEU A 69 -7.57 4.67 0.78
N ASP A 70 -7.65 3.41 0.38
CA ASP A 70 -8.49 3.01 -0.75
C ASP A 70 -8.72 1.50 -0.75
N SER A 71 -9.56 1.06 -1.67
CA SER A 71 -9.76 -0.36 -1.99
C SER A 71 -9.41 -0.58 -3.45
N ILE A 72 -8.67 -1.64 -3.71
CA ILE A 72 -8.24 -2.00 -5.06
C ILE A 72 -8.89 -3.34 -5.40
N ILE A 73 -9.54 -3.41 -6.56
CA ILE A 73 -10.15 -4.65 -7.02
C ILE A 73 -9.19 -5.33 -8.00
N THR A 74 -8.85 -6.58 -7.72
CA THR A 74 -7.93 -7.33 -8.56
C THR A 74 -8.58 -7.72 -9.88
N GLU A 75 -7.77 -7.77 -10.93
CA GLU A 75 -8.20 -8.17 -12.26
C GLU A 75 -7.37 -9.36 -12.71
N GLU A 76 -7.98 -10.22 -13.52
CA GLU A 76 -7.29 -11.39 -14.07
C GLU A 76 -6.09 -10.97 -14.91
N ASN A 77 -4.96 -11.64 -14.70
CA ASN A 77 -3.70 -11.38 -15.41
C ASN A 77 -3.13 -9.98 -15.21
N LYS A 78 -3.59 -9.27 -14.16
CA LYS A 78 -3.07 -7.95 -13.85
C LYS A 78 -2.25 -8.02 -12.56
N GLU A 79 -0.97 -7.74 -12.67
CA GLU A 79 -0.03 -7.77 -11.54
C GLU A 79 0.35 -6.37 -11.08
N GLU A 80 0.10 -5.35 -11.90
CA GLU A 80 0.51 -3.99 -11.60
C GLU A 80 -0.70 -3.07 -11.53
N PHE A 81 -0.75 -2.27 -10.47
CA PHE A 81 -1.83 -1.34 -10.20
C PHE A 81 -1.27 0.07 -10.06
N HIS A 82 -1.94 1.03 -10.69
CA HIS A 82 -1.59 2.43 -10.62
C HIS A 82 -2.73 3.21 -10.00
N GLN A 83 -2.44 3.98 -8.96
CA GLN A 83 -3.41 4.82 -8.30
C GLN A 83 -2.85 6.24 -8.18
N MET A 84 -3.73 7.22 -8.26
CA MET A 84 -3.34 8.62 -8.16
C MET A 84 -4.35 9.35 -7.27
N TYR A 85 -3.85 10.11 -6.32
CA TYR A 85 -4.68 10.82 -5.36
C TYR A 85 -4.29 12.28 -5.29
N SER A 86 -5.29 13.17 -5.29
CA SER A 86 -5.09 14.57 -4.97
C SER A 86 -5.09 14.75 -3.45
N LYS A 87 -4.66 15.91 -2.99
CA LYS A 87 -4.60 16.23 -1.57
C LYS A 87 -5.97 16.04 -0.89
N GLU A 88 -7.04 16.43 -1.57
CA GLU A 88 -8.40 16.33 -1.04
C GLU A 88 -8.87 14.89 -0.85
N GLN A 89 -8.29 13.95 -1.60
CA GLN A 89 -8.65 12.53 -1.54
C GLN A 89 -7.88 11.79 -0.45
N LEU A 90 -6.85 12.41 0.11
CA LEU A 90 -6.03 11.80 1.15
C LEU A 90 -6.63 12.07 2.52
N PRO A 91 -6.41 11.18 3.50
CA PRO A 91 -6.85 11.45 4.87
C PRO A 91 -6.23 12.73 5.40
N GLU A 92 -6.98 13.44 6.25
CA GLU A 92 -6.50 14.65 6.87
C GLU A 92 -5.21 14.40 7.65
N GLY A 93 -4.21 15.25 7.41
CA GLY A 93 -2.91 15.13 8.07
C GLY A 93 -2.02 14.01 7.51
N PHE A 94 -2.41 13.40 6.40
CA PHE A 94 -1.58 12.37 5.78
C PHE A 94 -0.29 12.98 5.23
N ASP A 95 0.84 12.38 5.59
CA ASP A 95 2.15 12.77 5.11
C ASP A 95 2.93 11.50 4.78
N ILE A 96 3.27 11.34 3.50
CA ILE A 96 3.99 10.15 3.03
C ILE A 96 5.34 9.96 3.74
N LYS A 97 5.98 11.05 4.14
CA LYS A 97 7.26 11.01 4.86
C LYS A 97 7.15 10.34 6.23
N LYS A 98 5.96 10.40 6.83
CA LYS A 98 5.74 9.87 8.18
C LYS A 98 5.26 8.43 8.18
N GLN A 99 5.00 7.87 7.01
CA GLN A 99 4.49 6.51 6.92
C GLN A 99 5.63 5.52 7.12
N SER A 100 5.42 4.56 8.03
CA SER A 100 6.38 3.50 8.31
C SER A 100 6.29 2.38 7.29
N GLY A 101 5.10 2.19 6.72
CA GLY A 101 4.92 1.18 5.71
C GLY A 101 3.50 1.13 5.19
N VAL A 102 3.22 0.10 4.38
CA VAL A 102 1.93 -0.09 3.73
C VAL A 102 1.48 -1.53 3.91
N VAL A 103 0.18 -1.72 3.98
CA VAL A 103 -0.43 -3.04 4.09
C VAL A 103 -1.61 -3.11 3.15
N LEU A 104 -1.71 -4.23 2.41
CA LEU A 104 -2.85 -4.52 1.54
C LEU A 104 -3.52 -5.77 2.08
N TYR A 105 -4.68 -5.59 2.71
CA TYR A 105 -5.44 -6.69 3.29
C TYR A 105 -6.41 -7.28 2.28
N TYR A 106 -6.47 -8.60 2.16
CA TYR A 106 -7.51 -9.27 1.40
C TYR A 106 -8.40 -10.14 2.28
N GLN A 107 -7.90 -10.51 3.46
CA GLN A 107 -8.66 -11.14 4.52
C GLN A 107 -8.06 -10.71 5.85
N GLU A 108 -8.78 -10.96 6.94
CA GLU A 108 -8.38 -10.49 8.27
C GLU A 108 -6.96 -10.87 8.68
N GLU A 109 -6.56 -12.11 8.40
CA GLU A 109 -5.22 -12.62 8.78
C GLU A 109 -4.27 -12.78 7.59
N TYR A 110 -4.69 -12.31 6.40
CA TYR A 110 -3.91 -12.46 5.17
C TYR A 110 -3.73 -11.11 4.52
N TYR A 111 -2.48 -10.73 4.32
CA TYR A 111 -2.18 -9.42 3.74
C TYR A 111 -0.78 -9.39 3.11
N TYR A 112 -0.56 -8.36 2.33
CA TYR A 112 0.76 -8.01 1.81
C TYR A 112 1.23 -6.78 2.54
N GLY A 113 2.46 -6.82 3.07
CA GLY A 113 2.96 -5.72 3.88
C GLY A 113 4.44 -5.45 3.66
N SER A 114 4.80 -4.21 3.90
CA SER A 114 6.20 -3.79 3.85
C SER A 114 6.82 -3.67 5.24
#